data_0f522ec8ded47625817e358d51ebc2a1
#
_entry.id   0f522ec8ded47625817e358d51ebc2a1
#
_cell.length_a   1.000
_cell.length_b   1.000
_cell.length_c   1.000
_cell.angle_alpha   90.00
_cell.angle_beta   90.00
_cell.angle_gamma   90.00
#
_symmetry.space_group_name_H-M   'P 1'
#
loop_
_entity.id
_entity.type
_entity.pdbx_description
1 polymer ?
#
loop_
_entity_poly.entity_id
_entity_poly.type
_entity_poly.pdbx_seq_one_letter_code
_entity_poly.pdbx_strand_id
1 'polypeptide(L)' 'MSKWCFNYDSGEYEYIEKDGFSIDRGEYVYNWDDSEYRREEEEERSRLDDEDDW' A
#
# COMPACT_ATOMS: atom_id res chain seq x y z
N MET A 1 -2.34 -4.72 8.72
CA MET A 1 -2.63 -3.33 9.05
C MET A 1 -3.04 -2.58 7.81
N SER A 2 -3.97 -1.67 7.95
CA SER A 2 -4.46 -0.94 6.81
C SER A 2 -3.82 0.44 6.75
N LYS A 3 -3.85 1.02 5.57
CA LYS A 3 -3.34 2.36 5.35
C LYS A 3 -4.38 3.17 4.61
N TRP A 4 -4.28 4.49 4.79
CA TRP A 4 -5.19 5.42 4.14
C TRP A 4 -4.75 5.58 2.69
N CYS A 5 -5.46 4.94 1.78
CA CYS A 5 -5.10 4.91 0.36
C CYS A 5 -6.23 5.43 -0.49
N PHE A 6 -5.88 5.95 -1.64
CA PHE A 6 -6.89 6.48 -2.56
C PHE A 6 -7.43 5.35 -3.42
N ASN A 7 -8.74 5.25 -3.46
CA ASN A 7 -9.42 4.26 -4.29
C ASN A 7 -9.87 4.94 -5.57
N TYR A 8 -9.25 4.56 -6.69
CA TYR A 8 -9.57 5.19 -7.96
C TYR A 8 -10.97 4.85 -8.45
N ASP A 9 -11.48 3.70 -8.03
CA ASP A 9 -12.83 3.30 -8.43
C ASP A 9 -13.90 4.14 -7.79
N SER A 10 -13.70 4.50 -6.54
CA SER A 10 -14.68 5.31 -5.82
C SER A 10 -14.34 6.79 -5.87
N GLY A 11 -13.08 7.12 -6.16
CA GLY A 11 -12.64 8.50 -6.15
C GLY A 11 -12.48 9.07 -4.76
N GLU A 12 -12.30 8.21 -3.77
CA GLU A 12 -12.17 8.63 -2.37
C GLU A 12 -11.06 7.88 -1.68
N TYR A 13 -10.60 8.46 -0.58
CA TYR A 13 -9.63 7.78 0.28
C TYR A 13 -10.34 6.81 1.21
N GLU A 14 -9.74 5.66 1.39
CA GLU A 14 -10.29 4.61 2.26
C GLU A 14 -9.14 3.88 2.94
N TYR A 15 -9.45 3.21 4.03
CA TYR A 15 -8.48 2.33 4.66
C TYR A 15 -8.47 1.02 3.89
N ILE A 16 -7.33 0.73 3.25
CA ILE A 16 -7.19 -0.45 2.42
C ILE A 16 -6.00 -1.25 2.92
N GLU A 17 -6.18 -2.55 3.06
CA GLU A 17 -5.12 -3.42 3.51
C GLU A 17 -4.19 -3.76 2.36
N LYS A 18 -3.04 -4.31 2.71
CA LYS A 18 -2.01 -4.57 1.72
C LYS A 18 -2.50 -5.50 0.61
N ASP A 19 -3.42 -6.38 0.92
CA ASP A 19 -3.96 -7.31 -0.08
C ASP A 19 -5.08 -6.69 -0.90
N GLY A 20 -5.47 -5.46 -0.60
CA GLY A 20 -6.49 -4.79 -1.36
C GLY A 20 -7.87 -4.80 -0.74
N PHE A 21 -7.96 -5.28 0.49
CA PHE A 21 -9.26 -5.33 1.16
C PHE A 21 -9.59 -3.96 1.76
N SER A 22 -10.71 -3.40 1.36
CA SER A 22 -11.15 -2.11 1.89
C SER A 22 -11.96 -2.33 3.15
N ILE A 23 -11.43 -1.84 4.27
CA ILE A 23 -12.10 -2.00 5.54
C ILE A 23 -13.39 -1.19 5.58
N ASP A 24 -13.36 -0.01 4.97
CA ASP A 24 -14.54 0.84 4.95
C ASP A 24 -15.70 0.23 4.19
N ARG A 25 -15.39 -0.48 3.11
CA ARG A 25 -16.43 -1.07 2.27
C ARG A 25 -16.74 -2.50 2.67
N GLY A 26 -15.80 -3.15 3.35
CA GLY A 26 -15.94 -4.55 3.69
C GLY A 26 -15.81 -5.45 2.47
N GLU A 27 -15.05 -5.02 1.48
CA GLU A 27 -14.86 -5.82 0.27
C GLU A 27 -13.52 -5.48 -0.35
N TYR A 28 -13.08 -6.33 -1.27
CA TYR A 28 -11.81 -6.10 -1.96
C TYR A 28 -11.99 -5.06 -3.05
N VAL A 29 -10.97 -4.23 -3.21
CA VAL A 29 -10.93 -3.24 -4.28
C VAL A 29 -9.74 -3.56 -5.15
N TYR A 30 -9.79 -3.12 -6.41
CA TYR A 30 -8.78 -3.51 -7.37
C TYR A 30 -8.02 -2.33 -7.95
N ASN A 31 -8.66 -1.21 -8.10
CA ASN A 31 -8.03 -0.04 -8.70
C ASN A 31 -7.82 1.00 -7.62
N TRP A 32 -6.71 0.86 -6.88
CA TRP A 32 -6.41 1.74 -5.77
C TRP A 32 -4.91 2.03 -5.72
N ASP A 33 -4.55 3.06 -4.99
CA ASP A 33 -3.18 3.53 -4.92
C ASP A 33 -2.45 2.79 -3.80
N ASP A 34 -1.54 1.90 -4.19
CA ASP A 34 -0.78 1.11 -3.23
C ASP A 34 0.63 1.66 -3.02
N SER A 35 0.87 2.90 -3.42
CA SER A 35 2.21 3.46 -3.34
C SER A 35 2.74 3.52 -1.92
N GLU A 36 1.86 3.68 -0.94
CA GLU A 36 2.31 3.70 0.45
C GLU A 36 2.92 2.36 0.86
N TYR A 37 2.29 1.28 0.44
CA TYR A 37 2.81 -0.04 0.74
C TYR A 37 4.10 -0.32 -0.03
N ARG A 38 4.15 0.10 -1.26
CA ARG A 38 5.32 -0.07 -2.09
C ARG A 38 6.51 0.69 -1.52
N ARG A 39 6.26 1.88 -1.06
CA ARG A 39 7.30 2.70 -0.51
C ARG A 39 7.94 2.04 0.71
N GLU A 40 7.11 1.46 1.55
CA GLU A 40 7.63 0.76 2.71
C GLU A 40 8.51 -0.40 2.32
N GLU A 41 8.08 -1.16 1.35
CA GLU A 41 8.85 -2.30 0.89
C GLU A 41 10.17 -1.87 0.28
N GLU A 42 10.15 -0.81 -0.48
CA GLU A 42 11.35 -0.30 -1.10
C GLU A 42 12.33 0.24 -0.08
N GLU A 43 11.83 0.88 0.92
CA GLU A 43 12.69 1.39 1.97
C GLU A 43 13.38 0.28 2.73
N GLU A 44 12.65 -0.77 3.02
CA GLU A 44 13.24 -1.93 3.68
C GLU A 44 14.30 -2.57 2.82
N ARG A 45 14.01 -2.71 1.56
CA ARG A 45 14.96 -3.27 0.62
C ARG A 45 16.22 -2.45 0.52
N SER A 46 16.06 -1.17 0.41
CA SER A 46 17.19 -0.27 0.32
C SER A 46 18.10 -0.40 1.52
N ARG A 47 17.51 -0.58 2.66
CA ARG A 47 18.28 -0.71 3.89
C ARG A 47 19.11 -1.97 3.88
N LEU A 48 18.55 -3.03 3.40
CA LEU A 48 19.27 -4.29 3.32
C LEU A 48 20.36 -4.24 2.27
N ASP A 49 20.08 -3.63 1.16
CA ASP A 49 21.02 -3.52 0.07
C ASP A 49 22.18 -2.63 0.42
N ASP A 50 21.94 -1.69 1.28
CA ASP A 50 22.95 -0.74 1.66
C ASP A 50 24.20 -1.39 2.20
N GLU A 51 24.03 -2.48 2.87
CA GLU A 51 25.13 -3.17 3.45
C GLU A 51 25.99 -3.86 2.43
N ASP A 52 25.39 -4.28 1.38
CA ASP A 52 26.08 -5.01 0.35
C ASP A 52 26.83 -4.13 -0.58
N ASP A 53 26.62 -2.89 -0.48
CA ASP A 53 27.04 -2.01 -1.50
C ASP A 53 28.52 -1.91 -1.60
N TRP A 54 29.24 -2.22 -0.62
CA TRP A 54 30.68 -2.09 -0.64
C TRP A 54 31.35 -3.08 0.28
#